data_3b92aa4714461920162c96cefaad0d05
#
_entry.id   3b92aa4714461920162c96cefaad0d05
#
_cell.length_a   1.000
_cell.length_b   1.000
_cell.length_c   1.000
_cell.angle_alpha   90.00
_cell.angle_beta   90.00
_cell.angle_gamma   90.00
#
_symmetry.space_group_name_H-M   'P 1'
#
loop_
_entity.id
_entity.type
_entity.pdbx_description
1 polymer ?
#
loop_
_entity_poly.entity_id
_entity_poly.type
_entity_poly.pdbx_seq_one_letter_code
_entity_poly.pdbx_strand_id
1 'polypeptide(L)'
;MGDNADAFPEDPFETADTDNDGVGDNADVFPEDATQITDGDGDGYGDNASGTNPDAFPEDETEWVDSDGDGVGDNGDAFPNDATQTSDVDGDGYGDNIQGTNPDLFKNEATQWADGDNDGYGDNPDGVNADVFPEDPTEWADSDGDGVGDNADAF
;
A
#
# COMPACT_ATOMS: atom_id res chain seq x y z
N MET A 1 46.16 5.22 -21.44
CA MET A 1 45.85 4.00 -22.21
C MET A 1 45.61 4.44 -23.64
N GLY A 2 45.78 3.56 -24.66
CA GLY A 2 45.60 3.99 -26.04
C GLY A 2 44.10 4.10 -26.40
N ASP A 3 43.75 5.08 -27.19
CA ASP A 3 42.41 5.50 -27.63
C ASP A 3 41.46 4.35 -28.12
N ASN A 4 42.02 3.16 -28.40
CA ASN A 4 41.26 2.01 -28.88
C ASN A 4 40.63 1.12 -27.78
N ALA A 5 40.88 1.44 -26.52
CA ALA A 5 40.31 0.70 -25.36
C ALA A 5 39.53 1.63 -24.40
N ASP A 6 39.40 2.88 -24.79
CA ASP A 6 38.70 3.93 -24.05
C ASP A 6 37.35 4.19 -24.73
N ALA A 7 36.27 3.99 -24.00
CA ALA A 7 34.91 4.21 -24.51
C ALA A 7 34.61 5.70 -24.73
N PHE A 8 35.31 6.60 -23.94
CA PHE A 8 35.10 8.03 -23.94
C PHE A 8 36.44 8.81 -24.15
N PRO A 9 37.10 8.72 -25.32
CA PRO A 9 38.43 9.32 -25.54
C PRO A 9 38.53 10.83 -25.34
N GLU A 10 37.43 11.54 -25.34
CA GLU A 10 37.36 13.00 -25.15
C GLU A 10 37.02 13.40 -23.70
N ASP A 11 36.63 12.42 -22.82
CA ASP A 11 36.34 12.65 -21.42
C ASP A 11 37.42 12.02 -20.51
N PRO A 12 38.27 12.85 -19.87
CA PRO A 12 39.37 12.34 -19.03
C PRO A 12 38.88 11.66 -17.72
N PHE A 13 37.60 11.71 -17.40
CA PHE A 13 37.01 11.16 -16.20
C PHE A 13 36.29 9.83 -16.45
N GLU A 14 36.01 9.51 -17.74
CA GLU A 14 35.36 8.29 -18.15
C GLU A 14 36.29 7.46 -19.06
N THR A 15 36.33 6.16 -18.86
CA THR A 15 37.13 5.24 -19.67
C THR A 15 36.41 3.96 -20.03
N ALA A 16 35.38 3.59 -19.31
CA ALA A 16 34.60 2.36 -19.49
C ALA A 16 33.11 2.69 -19.61
N ASP A 17 32.41 1.84 -20.34
CA ASP A 17 30.97 1.80 -20.49
C ASP A 17 30.63 0.32 -20.55
N THR A 18 30.28 -0.25 -19.38
CA THR A 18 30.20 -1.70 -19.20
C THR A 18 28.98 -2.30 -19.87
N ASP A 19 27.84 -1.59 -19.85
CA ASP A 19 26.58 -2.07 -20.43
C ASP A 19 26.29 -1.48 -21.82
N ASN A 20 27.10 -0.50 -22.26
CA ASN A 20 27.05 0.16 -23.57
C ASN A 20 25.76 0.99 -23.80
N ASP A 21 25.30 1.68 -22.79
CA ASP A 21 24.17 2.61 -22.90
C ASP A 21 24.56 4.03 -23.35
N GLY A 22 25.89 4.34 -23.32
CA GLY A 22 26.46 5.60 -23.72
C GLY A 22 26.77 6.56 -22.55
N VAL A 23 26.59 6.10 -21.32
CA VAL A 23 27.02 6.77 -20.08
C VAL A 23 28.22 5.99 -19.52
N GLY A 24 29.23 6.68 -19.02
CA GLY A 24 30.41 6.02 -18.47
C GLY A 24 30.18 5.48 -17.07
N ASP A 25 30.88 4.38 -16.73
CA ASP A 25 30.72 3.67 -15.45
C ASP A 25 30.87 4.55 -14.20
N ASN A 26 31.58 5.70 -14.30
CA ASN A 26 31.72 6.61 -13.17
C ASN A 26 30.55 7.60 -13.01
N ALA A 27 29.83 7.88 -14.08
CA ALA A 27 28.66 8.76 -14.11
C ALA A 27 27.35 8.00 -14.02
N ASP A 28 27.39 6.68 -14.25
CA ASP A 28 26.27 5.78 -14.22
C ASP A 28 26.09 5.15 -12.81
N VAL A 29 24.92 5.28 -12.24
CA VAL A 29 24.57 4.65 -10.97
C VAL A 29 24.35 3.14 -11.14
N PHE A 30 23.98 2.70 -12.37
CA PHE A 30 23.71 1.31 -12.74
C PHE A 30 24.62 0.79 -13.87
N PRO A 31 25.95 0.73 -13.70
CA PRO A 31 26.91 0.48 -14.78
C PRO A 31 26.81 -0.92 -15.44
N GLU A 32 25.91 -1.78 -15.01
CA GLU A 32 25.66 -3.10 -15.57
C GLU A 32 24.22 -3.21 -16.15
N ASP A 33 23.43 -2.12 -16.12
CA ASP A 33 22.05 -2.10 -16.63
C ASP A 33 21.78 -0.94 -17.58
N ALA A 34 21.99 -1.18 -18.85
CA ALA A 34 21.80 -0.22 -19.95
C ALA A 34 20.39 0.41 -20.05
N THR A 35 19.49 0.09 -19.14
CA THR A 35 18.14 0.65 -19.11
C THR A 35 17.94 1.64 -17.97
N GLN A 36 18.89 1.73 -17.05
CA GLN A 36 18.89 2.63 -15.89
C GLN A 36 20.19 3.42 -15.83
N ILE A 37 20.14 4.67 -15.47
CA ILE A 37 21.32 5.58 -15.38
C ILE A 37 21.34 6.29 -14.05
N THR A 38 20.18 6.68 -13.54
CA THR A 38 20.03 7.53 -12.35
C THR A 38 19.17 6.84 -11.29
N ASP A 39 19.45 7.21 -10.05
CA ASP A 39 18.75 6.83 -8.84
C ASP A 39 18.64 8.12 -8.00
N GLY A 40 17.45 8.72 -8.01
CA GLY A 40 17.24 10.07 -7.51
C GLY A 40 17.26 10.18 -6.00
N ASP A 41 16.79 9.16 -5.30
CA ASP A 41 16.69 9.13 -3.84
C ASP A 41 17.70 8.18 -3.16
N GLY A 42 18.31 7.28 -3.96
CA GLY A 42 19.42 6.43 -3.51
C GLY A 42 18.97 5.09 -2.91
N ASP A 43 17.79 4.61 -3.27
CA ASP A 43 17.24 3.36 -2.75
C ASP A 43 17.70 2.09 -3.51
N GLY A 44 18.34 2.29 -4.68
CA GLY A 44 18.87 1.22 -5.53
C GLY A 44 17.95 0.80 -6.67
N TYR A 45 16.84 1.49 -6.89
CA TYR A 45 15.96 1.35 -8.05
C TYR A 45 16.14 2.55 -8.99
N GLY A 46 15.97 2.33 -10.28
CA GLY A 46 16.32 3.37 -11.27
C GLY A 46 15.13 4.21 -11.70
N ASP A 47 15.39 5.49 -11.91
CA ASP A 47 14.38 6.51 -12.26
C ASP A 47 13.71 6.29 -13.63
N ASN A 48 14.28 5.45 -14.49
CA ASN A 48 13.68 5.18 -15.79
C ASN A 48 12.51 4.21 -15.69
N ALA A 49 11.29 4.72 -15.70
CA ALA A 49 10.06 3.94 -15.63
C ALA A 49 9.89 2.84 -16.72
N SER A 50 10.72 2.86 -17.78
CA SER A 50 10.74 1.86 -18.84
C SER A 50 11.93 0.90 -18.75
N GLY A 51 12.79 1.09 -17.77
CA GLY A 51 13.98 0.30 -17.51
C GLY A 51 13.69 -1.00 -16.74
N THR A 52 14.76 -1.71 -16.41
CA THR A 52 14.70 -2.88 -15.53
C THR A 52 14.49 -2.41 -14.09
N ASN A 53 13.59 -3.06 -13.35
CA ASN A 53 13.26 -2.71 -11.97
C ASN A 53 13.08 -1.19 -11.78
N PRO A 54 12.12 -0.58 -12.49
CA PRO A 54 11.92 0.86 -12.39
C PRO A 54 11.40 1.23 -11.01
N ASP A 55 11.84 2.39 -10.54
CA ASP A 55 11.29 3.02 -9.37
C ASP A 55 9.95 3.70 -9.68
N ALA A 56 8.92 3.38 -8.91
CA ALA A 56 7.63 4.03 -8.98
C ALA A 56 7.60 5.38 -8.23
N PHE A 57 8.55 5.60 -7.29
CA PHE A 57 8.62 6.77 -6.40
C PHE A 57 10.02 7.41 -6.37
N PRO A 58 10.57 7.95 -7.46
CA PRO A 58 11.97 8.40 -7.58
C PRO A 58 12.42 9.55 -6.66
N GLU A 59 11.61 9.95 -5.72
CA GLU A 59 11.90 10.98 -4.72
C GLU A 59 11.68 10.47 -3.27
N ASP A 60 11.37 9.15 -3.09
CA ASP A 60 11.08 8.57 -1.78
C ASP A 60 11.86 7.26 -1.53
N GLU A 61 13.03 7.37 -0.88
CA GLU A 61 13.95 6.27 -0.57
C GLU A 61 13.33 5.08 0.20
N THR A 62 12.07 5.18 0.58
CA THR A 62 11.37 4.12 1.33
C THR A 62 10.37 3.35 0.48
N GLU A 63 10.09 3.81 -0.73
CA GLU A 63 9.11 3.23 -1.65
C GLU A 63 9.67 3.10 -3.06
N TRP A 64 9.50 1.96 -3.73
CA TRP A 64 9.96 1.70 -5.09
C TRP A 64 8.97 0.92 -5.96
N VAL A 65 7.94 0.33 -5.35
CA VAL A 65 6.89 -0.44 -6.05
C VAL A 65 5.52 0.08 -5.65
N ASP A 66 4.63 0.16 -6.62
CA ASP A 66 3.20 0.39 -6.47
C ASP A 66 2.49 -0.74 -7.24
N SER A 67 2.10 -1.79 -6.54
CA SER A 67 1.61 -3.03 -7.16
C SER A 67 0.22 -2.91 -7.75
N ASP A 68 -0.64 -2.06 -7.21
CA ASP A 68 -2.02 -1.88 -7.68
C ASP A 68 -2.26 -0.55 -8.39
N GLY A 69 -1.30 0.38 -8.33
CA GLY A 69 -1.31 1.61 -9.11
C GLY A 69 -2.17 2.72 -8.52
N ASP A 70 -2.36 2.73 -7.21
CA ASP A 70 -3.18 3.74 -6.54
C ASP A 70 -2.40 5.00 -6.10
N GLY A 71 -1.05 4.93 -6.17
CA GLY A 71 -0.14 6.01 -5.85
C GLY A 71 0.39 5.98 -4.41
N VAL A 72 0.14 4.93 -3.68
CA VAL A 72 0.79 4.61 -2.40
C VAL A 72 1.74 3.43 -2.62
N GLY A 73 2.97 3.52 -2.11
CA GLY A 73 3.94 2.45 -2.28
C GLY A 73 3.63 1.23 -1.42
N ASP A 74 4.03 0.05 -1.90
CA ASP A 74 3.74 -1.24 -1.26
C ASP A 74 4.20 -1.31 0.22
N ASN A 75 5.23 -0.55 0.60
CA ASN A 75 5.72 -0.55 1.98
C ASN A 75 4.85 0.30 2.92
N GLY A 76 4.25 1.37 2.40
CA GLY A 76 3.35 2.27 3.13
C GLY A 76 1.88 1.88 3.04
N ASP A 77 1.54 0.97 2.13
CA ASP A 77 0.18 0.53 1.87
C ASP A 77 -0.21 -0.68 2.73
N ALA A 78 -1.31 -0.57 3.47
CA ALA A 78 -1.87 -1.70 4.20
C ALA A 78 -2.48 -2.78 3.27
N PHE A 79 -2.83 -2.39 2.02
CA PHE A 79 -3.46 -3.26 1.01
C PHE A 79 -2.78 -3.18 -0.35
N PRO A 80 -1.50 -3.59 -0.52
CA PRO A 80 -0.70 -3.38 -1.72
C PRO A 80 -1.21 -4.04 -3.01
N ASN A 81 -2.36 -4.64 -3.01
CA ASN A 81 -3.00 -5.27 -4.16
C ASN A 81 -4.48 -4.87 -4.31
N ASP A 82 -4.91 -3.83 -3.61
CA ASP A 82 -6.27 -3.30 -3.68
C ASP A 82 -6.28 -1.77 -3.77
N ALA A 83 -6.19 -1.24 -4.96
CA ALA A 83 -6.18 0.19 -5.28
C ALA A 83 -7.39 1.00 -4.75
N THR A 84 -8.26 0.39 -3.99
CA THR A 84 -9.38 1.07 -3.35
C THR A 84 -9.19 1.25 -1.85
N GLN A 85 -8.16 0.63 -1.29
CA GLN A 85 -7.81 0.68 0.14
C GLN A 85 -6.32 0.96 0.30
N THR A 86 -5.93 1.83 1.22
CA THR A 86 -4.54 2.18 1.51
C THR A 86 -4.20 2.12 2.99
N SER A 87 -5.20 2.08 3.85
CA SER A 87 -5.02 2.15 5.29
C SER A 87 -5.91 1.18 6.04
N ASP A 88 -5.38 0.68 7.15
CA ASP A 88 -6.03 -0.20 8.13
C ASP A 88 -5.53 0.27 9.50
N VAL A 89 -6.29 1.15 10.14
CA VAL A 89 -5.82 1.85 11.35
C VAL A 89 -5.77 0.95 12.57
N ASP A 90 -6.70 0.00 12.68
CA ASP A 90 -6.76 -0.89 13.85
C ASP A 90 -6.18 -2.29 13.59
N GLY A 91 -5.86 -2.60 12.32
CA GLY A 91 -5.12 -3.80 11.93
C GLY A 91 -5.98 -5.07 11.87
N ASP A 92 -7.26 -4.95 11.56
CA ASP A 92 -8.18 -6.08 11.50
C ASP A 92 -8.27 -6.74 10.11
N GLY A 93 -7.68 -6.09 9.09
CA GLY A 93 -7.65 -6.56 7.72
C GLY A 93 -8.79 -6.04 6.85
N TYR A 94 -9.58 -5.12 7.34
CA TYR A 94 -10.56 -4.36 6.56
C TYR A 94 -10.09 -2.92 6.36
N GLY A 95 -10.39 -2.33 5.21
CA GLY A 95 -9.82 -1.03 4.86
C GLY A 95 -10.66 0.15 5.29
N ASP A 96 -9.98 1.22 5.71
CA ASP A 96 -10.59 2.45 6.22
C ASP A 96 -11.43 3.24 5.19
N ASN A 97 -11.26 2.95 3.89
CA ASN A 97 -12.06 3.60 2.86
C ASN A 97 -13.43 2.93 2.71
N ILE A 98 -14.45 3.58 3.23
CA ILE A 98 -15.85 3.09 3.17
C ILE A 98 -16.42 2.90 1.76
N GLN A 99 -15.74 3.38 0.72
CA GLN A 99 -16.11 3.20 -0.69
C GLN A 99 -15.24 2.17 -1.40
N GLY A 100 -14.24 1.63 -0.72
CA GLY A 100 -13.34 0.60 -1.21
C GLY A 100 -13.89 -0.81 -1.09
N THR A 101 -13.06 -1.78 -1.43
CA THR A 101 -13.34 -3.20 -1.27
C THR A 101 -13.26 -3.57 0.21
N ASN A 102 -14.21 -4.36 0.71
CA ASN A 102 -14.27 -4.80 2.12
C ASN A 102 -14.04 -3.64 3.09
N PRO A 103 -14.89 -2.61 3.10
CA PRO A 103 -14.68 -1.45 3.94
C PRO A 103 -14.87 -1.78 5.42
N ASP A 104 -14.07 -1.16 6.25
CA ASP A 104 -14.28 -1.13 7.69
C ASP A 104 -15.20 0.04 8.09
N LEU A 105 -16.30 -0.26 8.75
CA LEU A 105 -17.23 0.72 9.30
C LEU A 105 -16.83 1.14 10.73
N PHE A 106 -15.89 0.41 11.36
CA PHE A 106 -15.43 0.62 12.74
C PHE A 106 -13.91 0.79 12.85
N LYS A 107 -13.30 1.53 11.97
CA LYS A 107 -11.86 1.72 11.72
C LYS A 107 -10.92 1.99 12.92
N ASN A 108 -11.43 1.96 14.13
CA ASN A 108 -10.66 2.07 15.37
C ASN A 108 -11.01 0.95 16.36
N GLU A 109 -11.70 -0.09 15.89
CA GLU A 109 -12.16 -1.20 16.72
C GLU A 109 -11.98 -2.55 16.00
N ALA A 110 -10.78 -3.10 16.11
CA ALA A 110 -10.32 -4.31 15.41
C ALA A 110 -11.15 -5.58 15.63
N THR A 111 -12.25 -5.51 16.32
CA THR A 111 -13.15 -6.65 16.51
C THR A 111 -14.49 -6.47 15.80
N GLN A 112 -14.68 -5.34 15.14
CA GLN A 112 -15.89 -5.02 14.37
C GLN A 112 -15.50 -4.35 13.05
N TRP A 113 -16.15 -4.70 11.94
CA TRP A 113 -15.92 -4.14 10.60
C TRP A 113 -17.21 -3.92 9.79
N ALA A 114 -18.31 -4.55 10.18
CA ALA A 114 -19.60 -4.48 9.49
C ALA A 114 -20.72 -4.04 10.43
N ASP A 115 -21.70 -3.35 9.85
CA ASP A 115 -22.91 -2.88 10.51
C ASP A 115 -24.05 -2.97 9.47
N GLY A 116 -24.82 -4.05 9.53
CA GLY A 116 -25.77 -4.44 8.49
C GLY A 116 -27.00 -3.55 8.41
N ASP A 117 -27.47 -3.02 9.54
CA ASP A 117 -28.66 -2.19 9.63
C ASP A 117 -28.37 -0.71 9.89
N ASN A 118 -27.10 -0.36 10.11
CA ASN A 118 -26.58 0.98 10.33
C ASN A 118 -27.07 1.64 11.65
N ASP A 119 -27.12 0.87 12.73
CA ASP A 119 -27.47 1.38 14.03
C ASP A 119 -26.26 1.80 14.88
N GLY A 120 -25.03 1.47 14.40
CA GLY A 120 -23.76 1.83 15.03
C GLY A 120 -23.19 0.75 15.95
N TYR A 121 -23.79 -0.45 15.99
CA TYR A 121 -23.26 -1.65 16.62
C TYR A 121 -22.79 -2.63 15.57
N GLY A 122 -21.75 -3.42 15.87
CA GLY A 122 -21.11 -4.26 14.85
C GLY A 122 -21.65 -5.67 14.82
N ASP A 123 -21.73 -6.22 13.62
CA ASP A 123 -22.32 -7.54 13.33
C ASP A 123 -21.49 -8.73 13.84
N ASN A 124 -20.22 -8.52 14.25
CA ASN A 124 -19.41 -9.61 14.77
C ASN A 124 -19.83 -9.95 16.21
N PRO A 125 -20.45 -11.12 16.45
CA PRO A 125 -20.99 -11.48 17.76
C PRO A 125 -19.91 -11.70 18.84
N ASP A 126 -18.64 -11.87 18.43
CA ASP A 126 -17.49 -12.02 19.32
C ASP A 126 -16.76 -10.70 19.55
N GLY A 127 -17.19 -9.61 18.89
CA GLY A 127 -16.60 -8.29 18.96
C GLY A 127 -17.08 -7.45 20.15
N VAL A 128 -16.43 -6.30 20.32
CA VAL A 128 -16.84 -5.30 21.32
C VAL A 128 -18.13 -4.64 20.86
N ASN A 129 -19.10 -4.49 21.79
CA ASN A 129 -20.42 -3.94 21.50
C ASN A 129 -21.10 -4.63 20.31
N ALA A 130 -21.04 -5.96 20.31
CA ALA A 130 -21.69 -6.78 19.28
C ALA A 130 -23.20 -6.52 19.24
N ASP A 131 -23.72 -6.40 18.03
CA ASP A 131 -25.14 -6.37 17.77
C ASP A 131 -25.74 -7.77 17.85
N VAL A 132 -26.77 -7.95 18.65
CA VAL A 132 -27.52 -9.21 18.80
C VAL A 132 -28.62 -9.33 17.73
N PHE A 133 -29.00 -8.20 17.12
CA PHE A 133 -30.06 -8.09 16.11
C PHE A 133 -29.61 -7.41 14.80
N PRO A 134 -28.61 -7.94 14.06
CA PRO A 134 -27.92 -7.27 12.94
C PRO A 134 -28.80 -6.89 11.73
N GLU A 135 -30.08 -7.03 11.81
CA GLU A 135 -31.07 -6.68 10.77
C GLU A 135 -32.14 -5.72 11.31
N ASP A 136 -32.08 -5.30 12.59
CA ASP A 136 -33.08 -4.43 13.21
C ASP A 136 -32.45 -3.16 13.81
N PRO A 137 -32.39 -2.03 13.09
CA PRO A 137 -31.73 -0.81 13.50
C PRO A 137 -32.34 -0.13 14.73
N THR A 138 -33.22 -0.78 15.42
CA THR A 138 -33.84 -0.28 16.66
C THR A 138 -33.48 -1.11 17.89
N GLU A 139 -32.82 -2.27 17.69
CA GLU A 139 -32.43 -3.22 18.73
C GLU A 139 -30.99 -3.67 18.54
N TRP A 140 -30.16 -3.70 19.58
CA TRP A 140 -28.76 -4.16 19.54
C TRP A 140 -28.39 -5.06 20.72
N ALA A 141 -29.22 -5.13 21.75
CA ALA A 141 -28.97 -5.90 22.96
C ALA A 141 -30.20 -6.70 23.40
N ASP A 142 -29.95 -7.85 24.02
CA ASP A 142 -30.95 -8.72 24.64
C ASP A 142 -30.38 -9.17 26.00
N SER A 143 -30.72 -8.43 27.04
CA SER A 143 -30.11 -8.57 28.36
C SER A 143 -30.52 -9.84 29.10
N ASP A 144 -31.73 -10.37 28.84
CA ASP A 144 -32.25 -11.57 29.52
C ASP A 144 -32.23 -12.80 28.61
N GLY A 145 -31.96 -12.66 27.32
CA GLY A 145 -31.76 -13.73 26.35
C GLY A 145 -33.06 -14.38 25.90
N ASP A 146 -34.19 -13.68 25.90
CA ASP A 146 -35.49 -14.24 25.52
C ASP A 146 -35.78 -14.07 24.00
N GLY A 147 -34.93 -13.32 23.27
CA GLY A 147 -35.03 -13.07 21.84
C GLY A 147 -35.86 -11.84 21.49
N VAL A 148 -36.18 -11.00 22.46
CA VAL A 148 -36.76 -9.66 22.28
C VAL A 148 -35.69 -8.65 22.70
N GLY A 149 -35.45 -7.65 21.85
CA GLY A 149 -34.45 -6.63 22.16
C GLY A 149 -34.84 -5.71 23.32
N ASP A 150 -33.84 -5.23 24.04
CA ASP A 150 -34.02 -4.43 25.26
C ASP A 150 -34.90 -3.17 25.07
N ASN A 151 -34.95 -2.61 23.86
CA ASN A 151 -35.77 -1.44 23.58
C ASN A 151 -37.27 -1.80 23.40
N ALA A 152 -37.56 -3.00 22.92
CA ALA A 152 -38.90 -3.49 22.71
C ALA A 152 -39.44 -4.27 23.93
N ASP A 153 -38.54 -4.76 24.79
CA ASP A 153 -38.90 -5.50 25.99
C ASP A 153 -39.34 -4.59 27.13
N ALA A 154 -40.42 -4.98 27.77
CA ALA A 154 -41.05 -4.23 28.87
C ALA A 154 -40.72 -4.81 30.24
N PHE A 155 -39.93 -5.90 30.36
CA PHE A 155 -39.77 -6.66 31.61
C PHE A 155 -38.33 -7.02 31.97
#